data_6461d819b24aaf8c930cc67e56b44837
#
_entry.id   6461d819b24aaf8c930cc67e56b44837
#
_cell.length_a   1.000
_cell.length_b   1.000
_cell.length_c   1.000
_cell.angle_alpha   90.00
_cell.angle_beta   90.00
_cell.angle_gamma   90.00
#
_symmetry.space_group_name_H-M   'P 1'
#
loop_
_entity.id
_entity.type
_entity.pdbx_description
1 polymer ?
#
loop_
_entity_poly.entity_id
_entity_poly.type
_entity_poly.pdbx_seq_one_letter_code
_entity_poly.pdbx_strand_id
1 'polypeptide(L)'
;MRLSKTLYLFLLIALAVNNAFSADIKVRVLSSYNVKTVDVKIISGNYMMLCNNLKVFVNDLIPDEAITLTFHNNQIRVEKGIEFIGTYNQIEFIGKKYNNVFSLSSTQIDRKRYYEEDLMITARHEMLFINHVDLEKYIAGVVQSEVFGSSEDVEFFKIQATVSRTYCLANLNRHLKEGYNLCDDVHCQSYKGRCTNGDILRGTFESFSDVIVDSTNKLISTAYHSNSGGMTEDAHKIWQVKVPYLLSKVDTFSIGAKNYQWEKAIPRQQWINFFVIRYGDAYKSPEKQEQIFNFQQKERIAKWVIDDDTISTKDIRDYFKLRSSYFSVEMKKDTVYLHGKGYGHGVGLSQEGAIKMVQLGYSYIDIIRFYYNNVSVIKYTDIIEF
;
A
#
# COMPACT_ATOMS: atom_id res chain seq x y z
N MET A 1 50.14 -23.26 27.13
CA MET A 1 49.53 -22.93 25.82
C MET A 1 48.46 -21.85 26.05
N ARG A 2 48.82 -20.58 25.82
CA ARG A 2 47.91 -19.45 26.06
C ARG A 2 47.13 -19.17 24.74
N LEU A 3 45.88 -19.60 24.66
CA LEU A 3 44.99 -19.14 23.61
C LEU A 3 44.68 -17.66 23.85
N SER A 4 44.92 -16.86 22.85
CA SER A 4 44.88 -15.41 22.95
C SER A 4 43.44 -14.91 23.22
N LYS A 5 43.30 -13.92 24.11
CA LYS A 5 42.06 -13.23 24.45
C LYS A 5 41.35 -12.66 23.20
N THR A 6 42.08 -12.48 22.09
CA THR A 6 41.58 -12.00 20.81
C THR A 6 40.67 -13.00 20.10
N LEU A 7 40.88 -14.32 20.29
CA LEU A 7 40.04 -15.35 19.68
C LEU A 7 38.65 -15.44 20.35
N TYR A 8 38.62 -15.17 21.67
CA TYR A 8 37.34 -15.10 22.43
C TYR A 8 36.50 -13.88 22.06
N LEU A 9 37.13 -12.75 21.72
CA LEU A 9 36.42 -11.55 21.33
C LEU A 9 35.79 -11.70 19.92
N PHE A 10 36.48 -12.40 19.01
CA PHE A 10 35.91 -12.72 17.67
C PHE A 10 34.78 -13.75 17.76
N LEU A 11 34.84 -14.71 18.69
CA LEU A 11 33.74 -15.68 18.87
C LEU A 11 32.50 -15.03 19.53
N LEU A 12 32.68 -14.07 20.42
CA LEU A 12 31.58 -13.30 21.04
C LEU A 12 30.94 -12.32 20.06
N ILE A 13 31.70 -11.73 19.14
CA ILE A 13 31.17 -10.87 18.08
C ILE A 13 30.42 -11.72 17.03
N ALA A 14 30.87 -12.93 16.71
CA ALA A 14 30.18 -13.85 15.81
C ALA A 14 28.87 -14.41 16.38
N LEU A 15 28.73 -14.48 17.72
CA LEU A 15 27.51 -14.91 18.40
C LEU A 15 26.49 -13.75 18.59
N ALA A 16 26.94 -12.50 18.48
CA ALA A 16 26.04 -11.33 18.60
C ALA A 16 25.35 -10.92 17.27
N VAL A 17 25.69 -11.56 16.14
CA VAL A 17 25.15 -11.21 14.81
C VAL A 17 23.93 -12.06 14.43
N ASN A 18 23.47 -13.00 15.25
CA ASN A 18 22.41 -13.96 14.89
C ASN A 18 21.06 -13.74 15.56
N ASN A 19 20.72 -12.53 15.97
CA ASN A 19 19.34 -12.16 16.24
C ASN A 19 18.93 -11.00 15.32
N ALA A 20 18.94 -11.23 14.01
CA ALA A 20 18.08 -10.47 13.12
C ALA A 20 16.65 -10.93 13.45
N PHE A 21 15.97 -10.19 14.32
CA PHE A 21 14.54 -10.37 14.56
C PHE A 21 13.83 -10.13 13.24
N SER A 22 13.50 -11.22 12.55
CA SER A 22 12.55 -11.21 11.44
C SER A 22 11.17 -11.07 12.06
N ALA A 23 10.52 -9.95 11.83
CA ALA A 23 9.13 -9.76 12.21
C ALA A 23 8.25 -10.35 11.10
N ASP A 24 7.56 -11.45 11.39
CA ASP A 24 6.61 -12.03 10.45
C ASP A 24 5.27 -11.31 10.52
N ILE A 25 4.70 -11.04 9.37
CA ILE A 25 3.39 -10.44 9.24
C ILE A 25 2.44 -11.32 8.44
N LYS A 26 1.16 -11.21 8.76
CA LYS A 26 0.06 -11.92 8.11
C LYS A 26 -0.68 -10.96 7.19
N VAL A 27 -0.61 -11.19 5.88
CA VAL A 27 -1.23 -10.34 4.89
C VAL A 27 -2.34 -11.09 4.17
N ARG A 28 -3.58 -10.59 4.25
CA ARG A 28 -4.66 -11.11 3.40
C ARG A 28 -4.36 -10.71 1.96
N VAL A 29 -4.12 -11.69 1.11
CA VAL A 29 -3.85 -11.51 -0.33
C VAL A 29 -5.06 -11.86 -1.17
N LEU A 30 -5.14 -11.37 -2.40
CA LEU A 30 -6.29 -11.47 -3.30
C LEU A 30 -7.58 -10.91 -2.69
N SER A 31 -7.48 -9.92 -1.80
CA SER A 31 -8.60 -9.40 -1.01
C SER A 31 -9.73 -8.76 -1.84
N SER A 32 -9.43 -8.29 -3.05
CA SER A 32 -10.39 -7.69 -3.99
C SER A 32 -11.07 -8.70 -4.92
N TYR A 33 -10.78 -10.00 -4.79
CA TYR A 33 -11.28 -11.05 -5.68
C TYR A 33 -12.10 -12.10 -4.93
N ASN A 34 -13.22 -12.51 -5.51
CA ASN A 34 -13.97 -13.67 -5.02
C ASN A 34 -13.50 -14.93 -5.76
N VAL A 35 -12.36 -15.49 -5.31
CA VAL A 35 -11.72 -16.64 -5.94
C VAL A 35 -12.43 -17.93 -5.51
N LYS A 36 -12.91 -18.71 -6.49
CA LYS A 36 -13.54 -20.01 -6.27
C LYS A 36 -12.63 -21.19 -6.59
N THR A 37 -11.71 -21.01 -7.53
CA THR A 37 -10.72 -22.03 -7.88
C THR A 37 -9.37 -21.34 -8.08
N VAL A 38 -8.32 -21.90 -7.49
CA VAL A 38 -6.96 -21.40 -7.58
C VAL A 38 -5.96 -22.54 -7.66
N ASP A 39 -4.94 -22.37 -8.49
CA ASP A 39 -3.78 -23.23 -8.49
C ASP A 39 -2.66 -22.60 -7.66
N VAL A 40 -2.21 -23.34 -6.66
CA VAL A 40 -1.02 -23.04 -5.86
C VAL A 40 0.13 -23.84 -6.46
N LYS A 41 1.08 -23.17 -7.15
CA LYS A 41 2.24 -23.84 -7.74
C LYS A 41 3.51 -23.46 -6.98
N ILE A 42 4.33 -24.45 -6.62
CA ILE A 42 5.64 -24.23 -6.02
C ILE A 42 6.61 -23.78 -7.11
N ILE A 43 7.30 -22.67 -6.85
CA ILE A 43 8.25 -22.05 -7.79
C ILE A 43 9.69 -22.32 -7.36
N SER A 44 9.97 -22.20 -6.06
CA SER A 44 11.26 -22.55 -5.46
C SER A 44 11.11 -22.97 -4.01
N GLY A 45 12.11 -23.62 -3.47
CA GLY A 45 12.10 -24.16 -2.12
C GLY A 45 11.36 -25.49 -2.00
N ASN A 46 11.03 -25.87 -0.79
CA ASN A 46 10.25 -27.08 -0.49
C ASN A 46 9.13 -26.69 0.47
N TYR A 47 7.93 -27.23 0.28
CA TYR A 47 6.78 -26.94 1.10
C TYR A 47 6.19 -28.20 1.72
N MET A 48 5.93 -28.13 3.02
CA MET A 48 5.04 -29.05 3.71
C MET A 48 3.61 -28.54 3.53
N MET A 49 2.69 -29.41 3.14
CA MET A 49 1.25 -29.07 3.10
C MET A 49 0.53 -29.72 4.26
N LEU A 50 -0.15 -28.89 5.05
CA LEU A 50 -1.05 -29.32 6.12
C LEU A 50 -2.50 -29.06 5.71
N CYS A 51 -3.37 -30.05 5.97
CA CYS A 51 -4.81 -29.91 5.81
C CYS A 51 -5.47 -30.19 7.17
N ASN A 52 -6.19 -29.20 7.74
CA ASN A 52 -6.71 -29.25 9.11
C ASN A 52 -5.61 -29.64 10.13
N ASN A 53 -4.42 -29.06 10.02
CA ASN A 53 -3.23 -29.31 10.85
C ASN A 53 -2.58 -30.71 10.70
N LEU A 54 -3.01 -31.50 9.72
CA LEU A 54 -2.43 -32.82 9.44
C LEU A 54 -1.59 -32.77 8.15
N LYS A 55 -0.37 -33.33 8.18
CA LYS A 55 0.47 -33.47 6.97
C LYS A 55 -0.17 -34.47 6.01
N VAL A 56 -0.39 -34.06 4.76
CA VAL A 56 -1.10 -34.84 3.75
C VAL A 56 -0.18 -35.71 2.90
N PHE A 57 1.02 -35.20 2.58
CA PHE A 57 1.99 -35.94 1.76
C PHE A 57 3.15 -36.49 2.61
N VAL A 58 3.63 -37.68 2.27
CA VAL A 58 4.84 -38.26 2.89
C VAL A 58 6.05 -37.35 2.59
N ASN A 59 6.20 -36.98 1.32
CA ASN A 59 7.24 -36.06 0.84
C ASN A 59 6.70 -34.63 0.76
N ASP A 60 7.60 -33.66 0.89
CA ASP A 60 7.25 -32.26 0.72
C ASP A 60 7.02 -31.95 -0.77
N LEU A 61 6.21 -30.91 -1.03
CA LEU A 61 6.03 -30.38 -2.36
C LEU A 61 7.31 -29.68 -2.83
N ILE A 62 7.74 -29.96 -4.05
CA ILE A 62 8.95 -29.43 -4.66
C ILE A 62 8.61 -28.51 -5.85
N PRO A 63 9.61 -27.78 -6.41
CA PRO A 63 9.38 -26.93 -7.58
C PRO A 63 8.68 -27.67 -8.74
N ASP A 64 7.83 -26.93 -9.44
CA ASP A 64 6.91 -27.35 -10.48
C ASP A 64 5.67 -28.14 -10.04
N GLU A 65 5.59 -28.60 -8.81
CA GLU A 65 4.35 -29.21 -8.30
C GLU A 65 3.25 -28.15 -8.07
N ALA A 66 2.03 -28.52 -8.43
CA ALA A 66 0.85 -27.66 -8.27
C ALA A 66 -0.29 -28.41 -7.56
N ILE A 67 -1.01 -27.68 -6.73
CA ILE A 67 -2.21 -28.11 -6.03
C ILE A 67 -3.36 -27.22 -6.48
N THR A 68 -4.44 -27.81 -6.96
CA THR A 68 -5.67 -27.10 -7.29
C THR A 68 -6.60 -27.10 -6.10
N LEU A 69 -7.07 -25.91 -5.71
CA LEU A 69 -7.99 -25.70 -4.59
C LEU A 69 -9.29 -25.12 -5.13
N THR A 70 -10.41 -25.78 -4.81
CA THR A 70 -11.76 -25.34 -5.23
C THR A 70 -12.67 -25.16 -4.02
N PHE A 71 -13.28 -23.98 -3.91
CA PHE A 71 -14.25 -23.68 -2.85
C PHE A 71 -15.61 -24.28 -3.18
N HIS A 72 -16.10 -25.15 -2.33
CA HIS A 72 -17.40 -25.79 -2.46
C HIS A 72 -18.01 -26.09 -1.08
N ASN A 73 -19.27 -25.70 -0.85
CA ASN A 73 -20.00 -25.96 0.39
C ASN A 73 -19.26 -25.55 1.67
N ASN A 74 -18.67 -24.32 1.68
CA ASN A 74 -17.88 -23.77 2.78
C ASN A 74 -16.65 -24.62 3.16
N GLN A 75 -16.15 -25.41 2.23
CA GLN A 75 -14.93 -26.22 2.35
C GLN A 75 -14.05 -26.04 1.12
N ILE A 76 -12.80 -26.48 1.22
CA ILE A 76 -11.82 -26.44 0.14
C ILE A 76 -11.57 -27.87 -0.31
N ARG A 77 -11.97 -28.17 -1.55
CA ARG A 77 -11.60 -29.38 -2.26
C ARG A 77 -10.16 -29.24 -2.75
N VAL A 78 -9.34 -30.26 -2.49
CA VAL A 78 -7.90 -30.31 -2.81
C VAL A 78 -7.64 -31.38 -3.82
N GLU A 79 -6.95 -31.02 -4.89
CA GLU A 79 -6.58 -31.95 -5.97
C GLU A 79 -5.12 -31.73 -6.38
N LYS A 80 -4.40 -32.81 -6.69
CA LYS A 80 -3.05 -32.80 -7.28
C LYS A 80 -3.12 -33.44 -8.67
N GLY A 81 -3.14 -32.64 -9.72
CA GLY A 81 -3.47 -33.12 -11.06
C GLY A 81 -4.88 -33.68 -11.11
N ILE A 82 -5.01 -34.98 -11.42
CA ILE A 82 -6.31 -35.69 -11.43
C ILE A 82 -6.64 -36.40 -10.09
N GLU A 83 -5.69 -36.41 -9.16
CA GLU A 83 -5.85 -37.09 -7.87
C GLU A 83 -6.64 -36.22 -6.91
N PHE A 84 -7.76 -36.72 -6.41
CA PHE A 84 -8.52 -36.11 -5.33
C PHE A 84 -7.89 -36.45 -3.98
N ILE A 85 -7.45 -35.44 -3.23
CA ILE A 85 -6.78 -35.58 -1.95
C ILE A 85 -7.79 -35.56 -0.80
N GLY A 86 -8.76 -34.68 -0.85
CA GLY A 86 -9.76 -34.52 0.21
C GLY A 86 -10.44 -33.17 0.19
N THR A 87 -11.25 -32.94 1.24
CA THR A 87 -11.98 -31.68 1.45
C THR A 87 -11.74 -31.20 2.88
N TYR A 88 -11.34 -29.94 3.04
CA TYR A 88 -10.81 -29.41 4.31
C TYR A 88 -11.32 -27.99 4.56
N ASN A 89 -11.27 -27.55 5.82
CA ASN A 89 -11.61 -26.18 6.22
C ASN A 89 -10.39 -25.25 6.20
N GLN A 90 -9.18 -25.82 6.35
CA GLN A 90 -7.92 -25.07 6.38
C GLN A 90 -6.82 -25.84 5.68
N ILE A 91 -6.02 -25.10 4.93
CA ILE A 91 -4.84 -25.61 4.21
C ILE A 91 -3.70 -24.65 4.48
N GLU A 92 -2.53 -25.20 4.78
CA GLU A 92 -1.30 -24.43 4.97
C GLU A 92 -0.19 -24.99 4.10
N PHE A 93 0.53 -24.12 3.42
CA PHE A 93 1.77 -24.40 2.73
C PHE A 93 2.88 -23.74 3.54
N ILE A 94 3.70 -24.55 4.21
CA ILE A 94 4.77 -24.11 5.10
C ILE A 94 6.11 -24.36 4.42
N GLY A 95 6.86 -23.29 4.18
CA GLY A 95 8.17 -23.33 3.56
C GLY A 95 9.23 -23.91 4.51
N LYS A 96 10.10 -24.80 4.01
CA LYS A 96 11.12 -25.51 4.81
C LYS A 96 12.54 -25.03 4.56
N LYS A 97 12.75 -24.12 3.61
CA LYS A 97 14.07 -23.60 3.23
C LYS A 97 14.06 -22.08 3.20
N TYR A 98 15.23 -21.51 3.00
CA TYR A 98 15.36 -20.12 2.59
C TYR A 98 14.82 -19.96 1.18
N ASN A 99 14.36 -18.99 0.63
CA ASN A 99 13.89 -18.80 -0.76
C ASN A 99 12.67 -19.67 -1.15
N ASN A 100 11.74 -19.85 -0.24
CA ASN A 100 10.46 -20.47 -0.56
C ASN A 100 9.60 -19.49 -1.35
N VAL A 101 9.18 -19.89 -2.55
CA VAL A 101 8.34 -19.10 -3.43
C VAL A 101 7.22 -19.97 -3.97
N PHE A 102 6.00 -19.48 -3.89
CA PHE A 102 4.83 -20.07 -4.54
C PHE A 102 4.15 -19.06 -5.46
N SER A 103 3.30 -19.53 -6.35
CA SER A 103 2.43 -18.67 -7.13
C SER A 103 0.98 -19.04 -6.96
N LEU A 104 0.11 -18.05 -7.06
CA LEU A 104 -1.33 -18.18 -7.15
C LEU A 104 -1.79 -17.81 -8.57
N SER A 105 -2.55 -18.71 -9.21
CA SER A 105 -3.16 -18.47 -10.51
C SER A 105 -4.62 -18.91 -10.52
N SER A 106 -5.47 -18.11 -11.14
CA SER A 106 -6.90 -18.36 -11.30
C SER A 106 -7.42 -17.58 -12.50
N THR A 107 -8.48 -18.04 -13.13
CA THR A 107 -9.21 -17.26 -14.16
C THR A 107 -9.98 -16.08 -13.56
N GLN A 108 -10.08 -16.01 -12.24
CA GLN A 108 -10.84 -15.00 -11.49
C GLN A 108 -9.96 -13.85 -10.98
N ILE A 109 -8.64 -13.87 -11.25
CA ILE A 109 -7.69 -12.80 -10.92
C ILE A 109 -7.09 -12.21 -12.20
N ASP A 110 -6.65 -10.95 -12.11
CA ASP A 110 -6.13 -10.19 -13.25
C ASP A 110 -4.87 -10.81 -13.86
N ARG A 111 -4.02 -11.43 -13.02
CA ARG A 111 -2.77 -12.06 -13.42
C ARG A 111 -2.28 -13.04 -12.35
N LYS A 112 -1.42 -13.97 -12.77
CA LYS A 112 -0.66 -14.83 -11.86
C LYS A 112 0.21 -13.99 -10.93
N ARG A 113 0.21 -14.31 -9.63
CA ARG A 113 0.98 -13.60 -8.60
C ARG A 113 1.94 -14.55 -7.92
N TYR A 114 3.09 -14.02 -7.50
CA TYR A 114 4.16 -14.76 -6.84
C TYR A 114 4.35 -14.20 -5.43
N TYR A 115 4.45 -15.09 -4.45
CA TYR A 115 4.62 -14.75 -3.04
C TYR A 115 5.77 -15.54 -2.44
N GLU A 116 6.29 -15.06 -1.33
CA GLU A 116 7.35 -15.72 -0.58
C GLU A 116 6.81 -16.27 0.74
N GLU A 117 7.53 -17.29 1.26
CA GLU A 117 7.32 -17.93 2.56
C GLU A 117 6.00 -18.69 2.65
N ASP A 118 5.16 -18.48 3.68
CA ASP A 118 4.05 -19.38 3.97
C ASP A 118 2.73 -18.85 3.43
N LEU A 119 1.82 -19.79 3.16
CA LEU A 119 0.46 -19.49 2.74
C LEU A 119 -0.53 -20.30 3.59
N MET A 120 -1.45 -19.62 4.24
CA MET A 120 -2.62 -20.23 4.88
C MET A 120 -3.89 -19.87 4.10
N ILE A 121 -4.74 -20.86 3.87
CA ILE A 121 -6.03 -20.68 3.21
C ILE A 121 -7.11 -21.29 4.10
N THR A 122 -8.12 -20.49 4.44
CA THR A 122 -9.26 -20.94 5.25
C THR A 122 -10.57 -20.79 4.50
N ALA A 123 -11.45 -21.79 4.62
CA ALA A 123 -12.81 -21.74 4.14
C ALA A 123 -13.72 -21.09 5.18
N ARG A 124 -14.41 -20.01 4.80
CA ARG A 124 -15.48 -19.38 5.55
C ARG A 124 -16.70 -19.30 4.63
N HIS A 125 -17.26 -18.12 4.38
CA HIS A 125 -18.19 -17.86 3.27
C HIS A 125 -17.48 -17.72 1.91
N GLU A 126 -16.15 -17.62 1.94
CA GLU A 126 -15.23 -17.57 0.80
C GLU A 126 -13.89 -18.21 1.19
N MET A 127 -12.97 -18.39 0.24
CA MET A 127 -11.58 -18.71 0.55
C MET A 127 -10.84 -17.44 0.98
N LEU A 128 -10.27 -17.47 2.17
CA LEU A 128 -9.43 -16.42 2.72
C LEU A 128 -7.96 -16.84 2.57
N PHE A 129 -7.19 -16.09 1.80
CA PHE A 129 -5.76 -16.33 1.55
C PHE A 129 -4.93 -15.42 2.44
N ILE A 130 -4.07 -16.00 3.26
CA ILE A 130 -3.19 -15.26 4.17
C ILE A 130 -1.75 -15.67 3.88
N ASN A 131 -0.94 -14.73 3.39
CA ASN A 131 0.50 -14.90 3.24
C ASN A 131 1.17 -14.53 4.57
N HIS A 132 1.90 -15.47 5.18
CA HIS A 132 2.81 -15.20 6.30
C HIS A 132 4.17 -14.91 5.68
N VAL A 133 4.70 -13.73 5.91
CA VAL A 133 5.89 -13.24 5.20
C VAL A 133 6.73 -12.35 6.11
N ASP A 134 8.05 -12.42 5.96
CA ASP A 134 8.99 -11.50 6.59
C ASP A 134 8.65 -10.04 6.27
N LEU A 135 8.76 -9.16 7.27
CA LEU A 135 8.41 -7.74 7.14
C LEU A 135 9.17 -7.07 5.99
N GLU A 136 10.47 -7.29 5.84
CA GLU A 136 11.26 -6.60 4.82
C GLU A 136 10.94 -7.11 3.40
N LYS A 137 10.63 -8.40 3.24
CA LYS A 137 10.14 -8.96 1.98
C LYS A 137 8.76 -8.38 1.61
N TYR A 138 7.88 -8.27 2.60
CA TYR A 138 6.59 -7.59 2.41
C TYR A 138 6.79 -6.13 1.99
N ILE A 139 7.64 -5.37 2.69
CA ILE A 139 7.91 -3.96 2.38
C ILE A 139 8.47 -3.82 0.95
N ALA A 140 9.42 -4.66 0.54
CA ALA A 140 9.92 -4.64 -0.83
C ALA A 140 8.81 -4.90 -1.86
N GLY A 141 7.90 -5.85 -1.58
CA GLY A 141 6.73 -6.13 -2.42
C GLY A 141 5.74 -4.96 -2.48
N VAL A 142 5.52 -4.26 -1.36
CA VAL A 142 4.72 -3.03 -1.31
C VAL A 142 5.36 -1.93 -2.15
N VAL A 143 6.65 -1.66 -1.95
CA VAL A 143 7.38 -0.64 -2.74
C VAL A 143 7.25 -0.94 -4.23
N GLN A 144 7.49 -2.18 -4.65
CA GLN A 144 7.31 -2.55 -6.06
C GLN A 144 5.87 -2.32 -6.55
N SER A 145 4.88 -2.63 -5.74
CA SER A 145 3.46 -2.48 -6.12
C SER A 145 3.01 -1.03 -6.22
N GLU A 146 3.56 -0.15 -5.38
CA GLU A 146 3.19 1.27 -5.31
C GLU A 146 3.93 2.14 -6.34
N VAL A 147 5.22 1.85 -6.62
CA VAL A 147 6.09 2.79 -7.32
C VAL A 147 6.84 2.21 -8.52
N PHE A 148 6.57 0.95 -8.92
CA PHE A 148 7.24 0.32 -10.05
C PHE A 148 7.09 1.14 -11.35
N GLY A 149 8.23 1.45 -11.98
CA GLY A 149 8.28 2.28 -13.20
C GLY A 149 8.16 3.78 -12.98
N SER A 150 8.09 4.26 -11.72
CA SER A 150 8.09 5.71 -11.42
C SER A 150 9.49 6.27 -11.21
N SER A 151 10.44 5.46 -10.76
CA SER A 151 11.85 5.79 -10.54
C SER A 151 12.72 4.55 -10.68
N GLU A 152 14.02 4.74 -10.88
CA GLU A 152 15.08 3.72 -10.81
C GLU A 152 16.10 4.07 -9.70
N ASP A 153 15.84 5.10 -8.91
CA ASP A 153 16.78 5.63 -7.92
C ASP A 153 16.59 4.94 -6.56
N VAL A 154 17.68 4.34 -6.07
CA VAL A 154 17.72 3.63 -4.78
C VAL A 154 17.36 4.55 -3.61
N GLU A 155 17.75 5.83 -3.66
CA GLU A 155 17.43 6.79 -2.61
C GLU A 155 15.91 7.03 -2.50
N PHE A 156 15.20 7.06 -3.64
CA PHE A 156 13.74 7.10 -3.62
C PHE A 156 13.12 5.83 -3.03
N PHE A 157 13.70 4.66 -3.33
CA PHE A 157 13.21 3.40 -2.76
C PHE A 157 13.43 3.29 -1.26
N LYS A 158 14.50 3.89 -0.70
CA LYS A 158 14.68 4.03 0.77
C LYS A 158 13.54 4.83 1.39
N ILE A 159 13.14 5.94 0.76
CA ILE A 159 12.02 6.77 1.24
C ILE A 159 10.76 5.92 1.31
N GLN A 160 10.40 5.30 0.18
CA GLN A 160 9.16 4.54 0.08
C GLN A 160 9.16 3.33 1.03
N ALA A 161 10.30 2.63 1.18
CA ALA A 161 10.45 1.53 2.13
C ALA A 161 10.25 2.00 3.57
N THR A 162 10.91 3.09 3.99
CA THR A 162 10.78 3.65 5.34
C THR A 162 9.34 4.10 5.64
N VAL A 163 8.69 4.77 4.69
CA VAL A 163 7.28 5.20 4.78
C VAL A 163 6.35 3.99 4.89
N SER A 164 6.53 2.99 4.02
CA SER A 164 5.68 1.79 4.01
C SER A 164 5.87 0.93 5.25
N ARG A 165 7.11 0.79 5.75
CA ARG A 165 7.43 0.08 7.00
C ARG A 165 6.80 0.75 8.20
N THR A 166 6.90 2.07 8.30
CA THR A 166 6.25 2.85 9.36
C THR A 166 4.74 2.66 9.36
N TYR A 167 4.10 2.73 8.19
CA TYR A 167 2.67 2.47 8.05
C TYR A 167 2.31 1.04 8.49
N CYS A 168 3.04 0.04 8.03
CA CYS A 168 2.81 -1.36 8.37
C CYS A 168 2.83 -1.55 9.89
N LEU A 169 3.91 -1.13 10.54
CA LEU A 169 4.09 -1.30 11.99
C LEU A 169 3.08 -0.50 12.81
N ALA A 170 2.71 0.71 12.39
CA ALA A 170 1.67 1.50 13.03
C ALA A 170 0.26 0.90 12.92
N ASN A 171 0.03 -0.03 11.98
CA ASN A 171 -1.28 -0.61 11.68
C ASN A 171 -1.35 -2.14 11.84
N LEU A 172 -0.39 -2.79 12.50
CA LEU A 172 -0.34 -4.24 12.67
C LEU A 172 -1.61 -4.85 13.28
N ASN A 173 -2.33 -4.09 14.07
CA ASN A 173 -3.53 -4.54 14.77
C ASN A 173 -4.82 -4.33 13.97
N ARG A 174 -4.75 -3.80 12.73
CA ARG A 174 -5.92 -3.31 11.99
C ARG A 174 -6.97 -4.40 11.73
N HIS A 175 -6.51 -5.62 11.43
CA HIS A 175 -7.35 -6.76 11.08
C HIS A 175 -7.12 -7.99 11.98
N LEU A 176 -6.56 -7.84 13.17
CA LEU A 176 -6.29 -8.96 14.08
C LEU A 176 -7.54 -9.80 14.41
N LYS A 177 -8.71 -9.14 14.55
CA LYS A 177 -9.98 -9.84 14.79
C LYS A 177 -10.40 -10.74 13.63
N GLU A 178 -9.90 -10.46 12.43
CA GLU A 178 -10.16 -11.21 11.21
C GLU A 178 -9.11 -12.33 10.99
N GLY A 179 -8.01 -12.32 11.76
CA GLY A 179 -6.96 -13.33 11.74
C GLY A 179 -5.72 -12.97 10.90
N TYR A 180 -5.58 -11.70 10.48
CA TYR A 180 -4.41 -11.18 9.75
C TYR A 180 -4.08 -9.74 10.19
N ASN A 181 -2.95 -9.19 9.76
CA ASN A 181 -2.52 -7.83 10.11
C ASN A 181 -3.04 -6.79 9.12
N LEU A 182 -2.77 -6.98 7.84
CA LEU A 182 -3.07 -6.04 6.75
C LEU A 182 -3.69 -6.77 5.56
N CYS A 183 -4.39 -6.02 4.69
CA CYS A 183 -4.84 -6.53 3.39
C CYS A 183 -3.97 -5.98 2.25
N ASP A 184 -4.06 -6.58 1.06
CA ASP A 184 -3.21 -6.31 -0.11
C ASP A 184 -3.73 -5.21 -1.04
N ASP A 185 -4.68 -4.39 -0.60
CA ASP A 185 -5.31 -3.35 -1.40
C ASP A 185 -5.18 -1.96 -0.76
N VAL A 186 -5.61 -0.91 -1.47
CA VAL A 186 -5.55 0.51 -1.08
C VAL A 186 -6.17 0.84 0.29
N HIS A 187 -6.98 -0.05 0.85
CA HIS A 187 -7.46 0.05 2.22
C HIS A 187 -6.31 0.00 3.25
N CYS A 188 -5.28 -0.79 2.98
CA CYS A 188 -4.04 -0.87 3.76
C CYS A 188 -2.87 -0.37 2.92
N GLN A 189 -2.22 -1.25 2.17
CA GLN A 189 -1.14 -0.94 1.23
C GLN A 189 -1.23 -1.90 0.05
N SER A 190 -0.92 -1.42 -1.15
CA SER A 190 -0.88 -2.28 -2.33
C SER A 190 0.25 -3.30 -2.20
N TYR A 191 -0.10 -4.59 -2.16
CA TYR A 191 0.85 -5.71 -2.11
C TYR A 191 0.47 -6.76 -3.14
N LYS A 192 1.09 -6.68 -4.32
CA LYS A 192 0.72 -7.56 -5.46
C LYS A 192 1.64 -8.78 -5.60
N GLY A 193 2.45 -9.04 -4.57
CA GLY A 193 3.35 -10.17 -4.47
C GLY A 193 4.80 -9.77 -4.20
N ARG A 194 5.72 -10.76 -4.34
CA ARG A 194 7.15 -10.58 -4.07
C ARG A 194 7.79 -9.51 -4.96
N CYS A 195 8.79 -8.85 -4.42
CA CYS A 195 9.66 -7.97 -5.19
C CYS A 195 10.61 -8.76 -6.07
N THR A 196 10.81 -8.31 -7.30
CA THR A 196 11.79 -8.85 -8.27
C THR A 196 12.76 -7.82 -8.81
N ASN A 197 12.56 -6.54 -8.46
CA ASN A 197 13.43 -5.44 -8.88
C ASN A 197 14.61 -5.30 -7.92
N GLY A 198 15.85 -5.41 -8.45
CA GLY A 198 17.08 -5.39 -7.65
C GLY A 198 17.33 -4.07 -6.92
N ASP A 199 16.98 -2.93 -7.54
CA ASP A 199 17.19 -1.61 -6.93
C ASP A 199 16.19 -1.33 -5.81
N ILE A 200 14.95 -1.83 -5.93
CA ILE A 200 13.96 -1.80 -4.84
C ILE A 200 14.43 -2.66 -3.67
N LEU A 201 14.91 -3.89 -3.94
CA LEU A 201 15.48 -4.75 -2.90
C LEU A 201 16.66 -4.07 -2.22
N ARG A 202 17.54 -3.43 -2.98
CA ARG A 202 18.68 -2.68 -2.47
C ARG A 202 18.23 -1.51 -1.59
N GLY A 203 17.28 -0.68 -2.05
CA GLY A 203 16.74 0.45 -1.27
C GLY A 203 16.09 0.01 0.04
N THR A 204 15.31 -1.08 0.01
CA THR A 204 14.70 -1.68 1.20
C THR A 204 15.76 -2.18 2.19
N PHE A 205 16.81 -2.84 1.69
CA PHE A 205 17.91 -3.34 2.52
C PHE A 205 18.76 -2.19 3.11
N GLU A 206 19.11 -1.18 2.33
CA GLU A 206 19.90 -0.04 2.81
C GLU A 206 19.15 0.83 3.84
N SER A 207 17.81 0.80 3.83
CA SER A 207 16.95 1.41 4.85
C SER A 207 16.38 0.39 5.84
N PHE A 208 17.06 -0.77 6.00
CA PHE A 208 16.58 -1.84 6.87
C PHE A 208 16.23 -1.33 8.27
N SER A 209 15.06 -1.71 8.76
CA SER A 209 14.47 -1.33 10.06
C SER A 209 14.22 0.17 10.29
N ASP A 210 14.48 1.06 9.34
CA ASP A 210 14.18 2.49 9.50
C ASP A 210 12.67 2.76 9.53
N VAL A 211 12.25 3.52 10.52
CA VAL A 211 10.86 3.98 10.70
C VAL A 211 10.82 5.46 11.08
N ILE A 212 9.69 6.09 10.88
CA ILE A 212 9.47 7.50 11.19
C ILE A 212 8.66 7.62 12.47
N VAL A 213 9.21 8.39 13.40
CA VAL A 213 8.58 8.65 14.71
C VAL A 213 8.39 10.14 14.95
N ASP A 214 7.42 10.47 15.80
CA ASP A 214 7.23 11.82 16.32
C ASP A 214 8.19 12.14 17.48
N SER A 215 8.07 13.34 18.04
CA SER A 215 8.91 13.79 19.17
C SER A 215 8.73 12.97 20.46
N THR A 216 7.76 12.06 20.51
CA THR A 216 7.52 11.15 21.66
C THR A 216 7.96 9.72 21.36
N ASN A 217 8.71 9.50 20.27
CA ASN A 217 9.14 8.19 19.75
C ASN A 217 7.98 7.25 19.39
N LYS A 218 6.82 7.79 19.05
CA LYS A 218 5.70 7.00 18.51
C LYS A 218 5.72 6.99 17.00
N LEU A 219 5.43 5.82 16.41
CA LEU A 219 5.28 5.68 14.96
C LEU A 219 4.22 6.66 14.45
N ILE A 220 4.55 7.39 13.39
CA ILE A 220 3.62 8.32 12.76
C ILE A 220 2.67 7.64 11.77
N SER A 221 1.56 8.29 11.45
CA SER A 221 0.73 7.92 10.31
C SER A 221 1.37 8.45 9.03
N THR A 222 2.02 7.59 8.29
CA THR A 222 2.72 7.95 7.04
C THR A 222 1.77 7.97 5.85
N ALA A 223 1.19 9.13 5.58
CA ALA A 223 0.39 9.33 4.39
C ALA A 223 1.26 9.72 3.19
N TYR A 224 1.00 9.15 2.01
CA TYR A 224 1.67 9.51 0.77
C TYR A 224 0.70 9.49 -0.41
N HIS A 225 1.04 10.16 -1.48
CA HIS A 225 0.24 10.27 -2.68
C HIS A 225 1.14 10.51 -3.90
N SER A 226 0.60 10.35 -5.12
CA SER A 226 1.40 10.45 -6.33
C SER A 226 1.98 11.85 -6.57
N ASN A 227 1.14 12.90 -6.55
CA ASN A 227 1.57 14.28 -6.82
C ASN A 227 0.73 15.29 -6.00
N SER A 228 1.37 16.26 -5.36
CA SER A 228 0.70 17.26 -4.52
C SER A 228 -0.05 18.34 -5.32
N GLY A 229 0.27 18.54 -6.59
CA GLY A 229 -0.24 19.65 -7.40
C GLY A 229 0.40 21.01 -7.06
N GLY A 230 1.61 21.00 -6.46
CA GLY A 230 2.35 22.19 -6.02
C GLY A 230 2.14 22.57 -4.55
N MET A 231 1.23 21.87 -3.84
CA MET A 231 0.93 22.11 -2.44
C MET A 231 0.36 20.86 -1.78
N THR A 232 0.94 20.45 -0.64
CA THR A 232 0.34 19.37 0.17
C THR A 232 -0.88 19.88 0.95
N GLU A 233 -1.62 18.98 1.57
CA GLU A 233 -2.83 19.31 2.32
C GLU A 233 -2.68 18.93 3.81
N ASP A 234 -3.34 19.68 4.67
CA ASP A 234 -3.48 19.33 6.10
C ASP A 234 -4.34 18.08 6.29
N ALA A 235 -3.84 17.14 7.10
CA ALA A 235 -4.62 15.96 7.49
C ALA A 235 -5.96 16.34 8.13
N HIS A 236 -5.99 17.43 8.89
CA HIS A 236 -7.21 17.93 9.53
C HIS A 236 -8.33 18.27 8.54
N LYS A 237 -7.98 18.84 7.39
CA LYS A 237 -8.98 19.21 6.37
C LYS A 237 -9.57 18.01 5.64
N ILE A 238 -8.80 16.90 5.53
CA ILE A 238 -9.21 15.70 4.80
C ILE A 238 -9.83 14.65 5.72
N TRP A 239 -9.24 14.43 6.91
CA TRP A 239 -9.64 13.34 7.82
C TRP A 239 -10.20 13.82 9.16
N GLN A 240 -10.32 15.15 9.36
CA GLN A 240 -10.81 15.80 10.59
C GLN A 240 -9.97 15.45 11.84
N VAL A 241 -8.74 15.01 11.65
CA VAL A 241 -7.79 14.64 12.71
C VAL A 241 -6.59 15.59 12.64
N LYS A 242 -6.34 16.32 13.74
CA LYS A 242 -5.14 17.17 13.85
C LYS A 242 -3.93 16.31 14.15
N VAL A 243 -2.99 16.28 13.22
CA VAL A 243 -1.70 15.57 13.35
C VAL A 243 -0.58 16.59 13.11
N PRO A 244 0.29 16.85 14.10
CA PRO A 244 1.26 17.94 14.02
C PRO A 244 2.33 17.74 12.95
N TYR A 245 2.52 16.52 12.47
CA TYR A 245 3.49 16.18 11.43
C TYR A 245 2.90 16.13 10.01
N LEU A 246 1.58 16.25 9.82
CA LEU A 246 0.90 16.25 8.51
C LEU A 246 0.25 17.61 8.23
N LEU A 247 1.07 18.63 8.06
CA LEU A 247 0.64 19.99 7.75
C LEU A 247 0.82 20.31 6.28
N SER A 248 -0.03 21.20 5.77
CA SER A 248 0.09 21.74 4.42
C SER A 248 1.40 22.50 4.24
N LYS A 249 2.03 22.33 3.06
CA LYS A 249 3.21 23.09 2.66
C LYS A 249 3.28 23.25 1.15
N VAL A 250 3.98 24.29 0.71
CA VAL A 250 4.33 24.50 -0.70
C VAL A 250 5.32 23.41 -1.12
N ASP A 251 4.99 22.70 -2.19
CA ASP A 251 5.79 21.61 -2.77
C ASP A 251 6.10 21.93 -4.22
N THR A 252 7.08 22.80 -4.43
CA THR A 252 7.53 23.18 -5.77
C THR A 252 8.17 22.03 -6.53
N PHE A 253 8.64 20.98 -5.84
CA PHE A 253 9.28 19.81 -6.44
C PHE A 253 8.30 18.94 -7.25
N SER A 254 7.01 18.98 -6.93
CA SER A 254 5.99 18.23 -7.68
C SER A 254 5.53 18.94 -8.96
N ILE A 255 5.93 20.21 -9.16
CA ILE A 255 5.51 21.03 -10.32
C ILE A 255 6.18 20.50 -11.60
N GLY A 256 5.38 20.37 -12.67
CA GLY A 256 5.83 19.91 -13.98
C GLY A 256 6.05 18.41 -14.11
N ALA A 257 5.83 17.63 -13.04
CA ALA A 257 5.86 16.18 -13.12
C ALA A 257 4.63 15.60 -13.84
N LYS A 258 4.66 14.31 -14.18
CA LYS A 258 3.66 13.63 -15.01
C LYS A 258 2.21 13.82 -14.53
N ASN A 259 1.99 13.78 -13.21
CA ASN A 259 0.67 13.88 -12.60
C ASN A 259 0.39 15.26 -12.01
N TYR A 260 1.19 16.27 -12.36
CA TYR A 260 1.03 17.63 -11.84
C TYR A 260 -0.31 18.26 -12.26
N GLN A 261 -0.73 18.08 -13.51
CA GLN A 261 -1.96 18.64 -14.06
C GLN A 261 -2.81 17.56 -14.70
N TRP A 262 -4.12 17.79 -14.71
CA TRP A 262 -5.08 16.94 -15.39
C TRP A 262 -6.32 17.76 -15.81
N GLU A 263 -7.01 17.27 -16.81
CA GLU A 263 -8.27 17.82 -17.27
C GLU A 263 -9.33 16.73 -17.35
N LYS A 264 -10.58 17.09 -17.10
CA LYS A 264 -11.73 16.22 -17.29
C LYS A 264 -12.92 17.01 -17.81
N ALA A 265 -13.48 16.56 -18.92
CA ALA A 265 -14.73 17.08 -19.49
C ALA A 265 -15.90 16.28 -18.93
N ILE A 266 -16.97 16.98 -18.51
CA ILE A 266 -18.21 16.42 -17.97
C ILE A 266 -19.37 17.06 -18.72
N PRO A 267 -20.37 16.30 -19.23
CA PRO A 267 -21.55 16.87 -19.80
C PRO A 267 -22.28 17.79 -18.81
N ARG A 268 -22.71 18.96 -19.27
CA ARG A 268 -23.37 19.98 -18.44
C ARG A 268 -24.50 19.39 -17.58
N GLN A 269 -25.36 18.56 -18.16
CA GLN A 269 -26.49 17.97 -17.43
C GLN A 269 -26.03 17.00 -16.33
N GLN A 270 -24.93 16.22 -16.55
CA GLN A 270 -24.40 15.32 -15.55
C GLN A 270 -23.83 16.11 -14.35
N TRP A 271 -23.19 17.25 -14.61
CA TRP A 271 -22.67 18.13 -13.57
C TRP A 271 -23.81 18.72 -12.73
N ILE A 272 -24.86 19.29 -13.37
CA ILE A 272 -26.03 19.79 -12.67
C ILE A 272 -26.72 18.69 -11.84
N ASN A 273 -26.90 17.50 -12.41
CA ASN A 273 -27.55 16.39 -11.72
C ASN A 273 -26.83 15.96 -10.44
N PHE A 274 -25.50 16.03 -10.40
CA PHE A 274 -24.76 15.77 -9.17
C PHE A 274 -25.20 16.73 -8.04
N PHE A 275 -25.30 18.02 -8.32
CA PHE A 275 -25.69 19.02 -7.32
C PHE A 275 -27.16 18.90 -6.94
N VAL A 276 -28.05 18.70 -7.92
CA VAL A 276 -29.48 18.52 -7.65
C VAL A 276 -29.72 17.30 -6.74
N ILE A 277 -29.08 16.17 -7.02
CA ILE A 277 -29.24 14.93 -6.22
C ILE A 277 -28.69 15.09 -4.81
N ARG A 278 -27.60 15.83 -4.64
CA ARG A 278 -26.90 15.95 -3.35
C ARG A 278 -27.36 17.11 -2.49
N TYR A 279 -27.74 18.24 -3.11
CA TYR A 279 -27.98 19.52 -2.46
C TYR A 279 -29.37 20.10 -2.78
N GLY A 280 -30.13 19.46 -3.63
CA GLY A 280 -31.55 19.80 -3.86
C GLY A 280 -31.83 20.59 -5.12
N ASP A 281 -33.12 20.80 -5.37
CA ASP A 281 -33.65 21.38 -6.61
C ASP A 281 -33.30 22.85 -6.87
N ALA A 282 -32.80 23.55 -5.85
CA ALA A 282 -32.32 24.94 -6.00
C ALA A 282 -31.20 25.03 -7.08
N TYR A 283 -30.42 23.97 -7.30
CA TYR A 283 -29.39 23.92 -8.34
C TYR A 283 -29.90 23.79 -9.77
N LYS A 284 -31.22 23.77 -9.96
CA LYS A 284 -31.85 23.91 -11.28
C LYS A 284 -31.99 25.38 -11.70
N SER A 285 -31.88 26.33 -10.75
CA SER A 285 -32.01 27.77 -11.06
C SER A 285 -30.78 28.30 -11.80
N PRO A 286 -30.92 29.29 -12.67
CA PRO A 286 -29.83 29.92 -13.41
C PRO A 286 -28.73 30.47 -12.45
N GLU A 287 -29.14 31.07 -11.35
CA GLU A 287 -28.24 31.71 -10.38
C GLU A 287 -27.30 30.70 -9.71
N LYS A 288 -27.85 29.57 -9.25
CA LYS A 288 -27.05 28.48 -8.68
C LYS A 288 -26.17 27.79 -9.74
N GLN A 289 -26.67 27.67 -10.97
CA GLN A 289 -25.90 27.11 -12.08
C GLN A 289 -24.70 27.99 -12.45
N GLU A 290 -24.83 29.31 -12.46
CA GLU A 290 -23.70 30.22 -12.69
C GLU A 290 -22.56 29.98 -11.64
N GLN A 291 -22.93 29.79 -10.38
CA GLN A 291 -21.96 29.54 -9.30
C GLN A 291 -21.25 28.20 -9.46
N ILE A 292 -21.96 27.12 -9.87
CA ILE A 292 -21.31 25.79 -10.03
C ILE A 292 -20.53 25.66 -11.35
N PHE A 293 -20.71 26.56 -12.31
CA PHE A 293 -19.98 26.54 -13.58
C PHE A 293 -18.72 27.39 -13.58
N ASN A 294 -18.49 28.19 -12.54
CA ASN A 294 -17.34 29.07 -12.44
C ASN A 294 -16.75 28.99 -11.03
N PHE A 295 -15.74 28.14 -10.88
CA PHE A 295 -15.07 27.93 -9.60
C PHE A 295 -13.57 27.92 -9.77
N GLN A 296 -12.86 28.70 -8.97
CA GLN A 296 -11.41 28.81 -9.01
C GLN A 296 -10.81 28.48 -7.65
N GLN A 297 -10.02 27.42 -7.59
CA GLN A 297 -9.19 27.10 -6.43
C GLN A 297 -7.79 27.72 -6.57
N LYS A 298 -7.48 28.78 -5.86
CA LYS A 298 -6.13 29.34 -5.72
C LYS A 298 -5.25 28.46 -4.85
N GLU A 299 -5.83 27.93 -3.78
CA GLU A 299 -5.21 26.99 -2.84
C GLU A 299 -6.10 25.76 -2.72
N ARG A 300 -5.56 24.65 -2.23
CA ARG A 300 -6.38 23.46 -1.93
C ARG A 300 -7.42 23.79 -0.89
N ILE A 301 -8.67 23.44 -1.17
CA ILE A 301 -9.76 23.53 -0.20
C ILE A 301 -10.53 22.21 -0.13
N ALA A 302 -10.94 21.84 1.07
CA ALA A 302 -11.76 20.64 1.28
C ALA A 302 -13.25 20.93 1.06
N LYS A 303 -13.67 22.19 1.19
CA LYS A 303 -15.05 22.63 1.16
C LYS A 303 -15.21 23.83 0.24
N TRP A 304 -16.11 23.70 -0.70
CA TRP A 304 -16.57 24.81 -1.56
C TRP A 304 -17.88 25.35 -1.01
N VAL A 305 -17.93 26.63 -0.64
CA VAL A 305 -19.11 27.26 -0.09
C VAL A 305 -19.86 27.99 -1.22
N ILE A 306 -21.15 27.69 -1.36
CA ILE A 306 -22.08 28.33 -2.31
C ILE A 306 -23.30 28.76 -1.50
N ASP A 307 -23.41 30.05 -1.22
CA ASP A 307 -24.39 30.63 -0.28
C ASP A 307 -24.38 29.88 1.08
N ASP A 308 -25.49 29.21 1.44
CA ASP A 308 -25.60 28.44 2.69
C ASP A 308 -25.11 26.98 2.57
N ASP A 309 -24.81 26.52 1.34
CA ASP A 309 -24.38 25.15 1.07
C ASP A 309 -22.87 24.99 1.24
N THR A 310 -22.48 23.90 1.88
CA THR A 310 -21.08 23.48 1.99
C THR A 310 -20.86 22.21 1.18
N ILE A 311 -20.16 22.33 0.06
CA ILE A 311 -19.95 21.27 -0.90
C ILE A 311 -18.57 20.63 -0.67
N SER A 312 -18.54 19.33 -0.45
CA SER A 312 -17.30 18.58 -0.30
C SER A 312 -16.60 18.41 -1.66
N THR A 313 -15.40 18.96 -1.80
CA THR A 313 -14.58 18.73 -3.02
C THR A 313 -14.15 17.27 -3.13
N LYS A 314 -14.05 16.55 -1.99
CA LYS A 314 -13.82 15.10 -1.97
C LYS A 314 -15.00 14.34 -2.56
N ASP A 315 -16.26 14.72 -2.27
CA ASP A 315 -17.45 14.05 -2.82
C ASP A 315 -17.54 14.22 -4.33
N ILE A 316 -17.19 15.40 -4.84
CA ILE A 316 -17.06 15.66 -6.28
C ILE A 316 -15.98 14.74 -6.89
N ARG A 317 -14.80 14.68 -6.25
CA ARG A 317 -13.72 13.81 -6.68
C ARG A 317 -14.16 12.35 -6.78
N ASP A 318 -14.80 11.85 -5.73
CA ASP A 318 -15.19 10.44 -5.64
C ASP A 318 -16.31 10.10 -6.65
N TYR A 319 -17.30 10.97 -6.80
CA TYR A 319 -18.40 10.77 -7.74
C TYR A 319 -17.92 10.76 -9.20
N PHE A 320 -17.13 11.76 -9.59
CA PHE A 320 -16.64 11.90 -10.95
C PHE A 320 -15.33 11.15 -11.21
N LYS A 321 -14.79 10.39 -10.23
CA LYS A 321 -13.50 9.66 -10.34
C LYS A 321 -12.36 10.57 -10.80
N LEU A 322 -12.20 11.71 -10.13
CA LEU A 322 -11.15 12.68 -10.40
C LEU A 322 -9.82 12.25 -9.78
N ARG A 323 -8.71 12.70 -10.35
CA ARG A 323 -7.38 12.41 -9.81
C ARG A 323 -7.14 13.05 -8.44
N SER A 324 -7.65 14.25 -8.22
CA SER A 324 -7.54 14.98 -6.94
C SER A 324 -8.78 15.82 -6.67
N SER A 325 -8.88 16.38 -5.47
CA SER A 325 -9.87 17.40 -5.10
C SER A 325 -9.39 18.84 -5.37
N TYR A 326 -8.20 19.01 -5.95
CA TYR A 326 -7.63 20.31 -6.29
C TYR A 326 -7.92 20.65 -7.75
N PHE A 327 -9.04 21.33 -8.05
CA PHE A 327 -9.48 21.63 -9.41
C PHE A 327 -10.25 22.95 -9.47
N SER A 328 -10.22 23.57 -10.64
CA SER A 328 -11.08 24.69 -11.02
C SER A 328 -12.12 24.22 -12.05
N VAL A 329 -13.23 24.93 -12.16
CA VAL A 329 -14.36 24.61 -13.04
C VAL A 329 -14.54 25.74 -14.04
N GLU A 330 -14.69 25.38 -15.31
CA GLU A 330 -15.03 26.30 -16.41
C GLU A 330 -16.06 25.64 -17.29
N MET A 331 -17.16 26.35 -17.62
CA MET A 331 -18.15 25.87 -18.60
C MET A 331 -17.89 26.47 -19.98
N LYS A 332 -17.85 25.60 -21.00
CA LYS A 332 -17.79 25.97 -22.40
C LYS A 332 -18.90 25.25 -23.17
N LYS A 333 -19.87 25.99 -23.68
CA LYS A 333 -21.09 25.44 -24.35
C LYS A 333 -21.80 24.45 -23.41
N ASP A 334 -21.98 23.21 -23.82
CA ASP A 334 -22.69 22.16 -23.08
C ASP A 334 -21.73 21.23 -22.32
N THR A 335 -20.49 21.67 -22.06
CA THR A 335 -19.46 20.86 -21.39
C THR A 335 -18.83 21.66 -20.26
N VAL A 336 -18.73 21.02 -19.10
CA VAL A 336 -18.00 21.52 -17.93
C VAL A 336 -16.60 20.92 -17.97
N TYR A 337 -15.59 21.78 -17.96
CA TYR A 337 -14.18 21.39 -17.89
C TYR A 337 -13.68 21.57 -16.47
N LEU A 338 -13.07 20.51 -15.94
CA LEU A 338 -12.36 20.54 -14.68
C LEU A 338 -10.87 20.59 -14.98
N HIS A 339 -10.21 21.66 -14.58
CA HIS A 339 -8.75 21.82 -14.68
C HIS A 339 -8.14 21.55 -13.31
N GLY A 340 -7.55 20.39 -13.14
CA GLY A 340 -7.07 19.92 -11.84
C GLY A 340 -5.56 19.88 -11.73
N LYS A 341 -5.08 19.84 -10.47
CA LYS A 341 -3.68 19.70 -10.11
C LYS A 341 -3.48 18.54 -9.15
N GLY A 342 -2.39 17.78 -9.36
CA GLY A 342 -1.99 16.68 -8.51
C GLY A 342 -2.80 15.40 -8.67
N TYR A 343 -2.36 14.34 -7.98
CA TYR A 343 -2.99 13.02 -7.99
C TYR A 343 -2.92 12.39 -6.60
N GLY A 344 -4.08 12.11 -6.01
CA GLY A 344 -4.26 11.59 -4.67
C GLY A 344 -4.89 12.59 -3.71
N HIS A 345 -4.85 12.25 -2.41
CA HIS A 345 -5.47 13.08 -1.35
C HIS A 345 -4.66 14.33 -0.98
N GLY A 346 -3.38 14.39 -1.34
CA GLY A 346 -2.51 15.54 -1.13
C GLY A 346 -1.85 15.61 0.25
N VAL A 347 -2.14 14.74 1.20
CA VAL A 347 -1.59 14.76 2.57
C VAL A 347 -0.25 14.03 2.63
N GLY A 348 0.74 14.58 3.35
CA GLY A 348 2.06 13.98 3.55
C GLY A 348 2.93 13.97 2.30
N LEU A 349 3.62 12.85 2.03
CA LEU A 349 4.65 12.76 1.00
C LEU A 349 4.07 12.71 -0.42
N SER A 350 4.58 13.59 -1.30
CA SER A 350 4.37 13.52 -2.75
C SER A 350 5.45 12.65 -3.38
N GLN A 351 5.09 11.53 -3.98
CA GLN A 351 6.05 10.61 -4.61
C GLN A 351 6.84 11.28 -5.74
N GLU A 352 6.16 11.98 -6.65
CA GLU A 352 6.83 12.69 -7.74
C GLU A 352 7.67 13.87 -7.26
N GLY A 353 7.26 14.57 -6.18
CA GLY A 353 8.06 15.58 -5.54
C GLY A 353 9.32 14.99 -4.89
N ALA A 354 9.19 13.87 -4.19
CA ALA A 354 10.33 13.14 -3.60
C ALA A 354 11.33 12.67 -4.67
N ILE A 355 10.86 12.11 -5.79
CA ILE A 355 11.71 11.74 -6.92
C ILE A 355 12.50 12.97 -7.44
N LYS A 356 11.84 14.13 -7.57
CA LYS A 356 12.52 15.35 -7.99
C LYS A 356 13.56 15.82 -6.98
N MET A 357 13.30 15.70 -5.69
CA MET A 357 14.27 16.04 -4.64
C MET A 357 15.49 15.10 -4.69
N VAL A 358 15.28 13.79 -4.89
CA VAL A 358 16.39 12.82 -5.10
C VAL A 358 17.25 13.23 -6.29
N GLN A 359 16.65 13.58 -7.43
CA GLN A 359 17.36 14.06 -8.62
C GLN A 359 18.18 15.35 -8.36
N LEU A 360 17.80 16.12 -7.36
CA LEU A 360 18.51 17.33 -6.91
C LEU A 360 19.58 17.04 -5.83
N GLY A 361 19.77 15.79 -5.43
CA GLY A 361 20.79 15.34 -4.48
C GLY A 361 20.39 15.42 -3.00
N TYR A 362 19.09 15.56 -2.68
CA TYR A 362 18.64 15.49 -1.29
C TYR A 362 18.69 14.03 -0.80
N SER A 363 19.12 13.84 0.47
CA SER A 363 19.08 12.53 1.10
C SER A 363 17.66 12.09 1.42
N TYR A 364 17.42 10.76 1.53
CA TYR A 364 16.09 10.23 1.89
C TYR A 364 15.59 10.77 3.24
N ILE A 365 16.50 11.00 4.19
CA ILE A 365 16.15 11.57 5.50
C ILE A 365 15.67 13.01 5.38
N ASP A 366 16.37 13.84 4.58
CA ASP A 366 15.99 15.24 4.35
C ASP A 366 14.63 15.33 3.66
N ILE A 367 14.36 14.42 2.71
CA ILE A 367 13.09 14.36 2.00
C ILE A 367 11.94 13.93 2.95
N ILE A 368 12.17 12.94 3.80
CA ILE A 368 11.20 12.55 4.84
C ILE A 368 10.89 13.74 5.75
N ARG A 369 11.92 14.46 6.24
CA ARG A 369 11.74 15.64 7.09
C ARG A 369 11.10 16.83 6.37
N PHE A 370 11.27 16.92 5.06
CA PHE A 370 10.56 17.92 4.27
C PHE A 370 9.05 17.66 4.28
N TYR A 371 8.60 16.43 4.04
CA TYR A 371 7.16 16.12 3.95
C TYR A 371 6.47 15.91 5.30
N TYR A 372 7.19 15.43 6.31
CA TYR A 372 6.67 15.22 7.66
C TYR A 372 7.37 16.15 8.65
N ASN A 373 6.60 16.97 9.35
CA ASN A 373 7.17 17.97 10.25
C ASN A 373 7.55 17.36 11.60
N ASN A 374 8.66 17.82 12.20
CA ASN A 374 9.07 17.44 13.56
C ASN A 374 9.14 15.93 13.80
N VAL A 375 9.72 15.20 12.83
CA VAL A 375 9.90 13.75 12.90
C VAL A 375 11.36 13.37 12.92
N SER A 376 11.63 12.16 13.40
CA SER A 376 12.93 11.49 13.34
C SER A 376 12.82 10.15 12.63
N VAL A 377 13.90 9.74 11.96
CA VAL A 377 14.05 8.38 11.44
C VAL A 377 14.93 7.62 12.42
N ILE A 378 14.45 6.50 12.93
CA ILE A 378 15.15 5.62 13.88
C ILE A 378 14.96 4.16 13.47
N LYS A 379 15.66 3.24 14.09
CA LYS A 379 15.43 1.80 13.90
C LYS A 379 14.22 1.36 14.72
N TYR A 380 13.30 0.58 14.13
CA TYR A 380 12.13 0.10 14.88
C TYR A 380 12.53 -0.87 16.01
N THR A 381 13.65 -1.55 15.87
CA THR A 381 14.24 -2.41 16.90
C THR A 381 14.57 -1.67 18.21
N ASP A 382 14.68 -0.35 18.16
CA ASP A 382 14.94 0.49 19.34
C ASP A 382 13.65 0.81 20.14
N ILE A 383 12.47 0.54 19.57
CA ILE A 383 11.18 0.92 20.15
C ILE A 383 10.13 -0.20 20.17
N ILE A 384 10.32 -1.27 19.43
CA ILE A 384 9.37 -2.40 19.31
C ILE A 384 10.08 -3.69 19.64
N GLU A 385 9.54 -4.46 20.60
CA GLU A 385 9.85 -5.85 20.84
C GLU A 385 8.76 -6.72 20.16
N PHE A 386 9.16 -7.73 19.37
CA PHE A 386 8.25 -8.65 18.66
C PHE A 386 8.13 -9.96 19.39
#